data_daccf2503eea7e5eda802c8d8b878b73
#
_entry.id   daccf2503eea7e5eda802c8d8b878b73
#
_cell.length_a   1.000
_cell.length_b   1.000
_cell.length_c   1.000
_cell.angle_alpha   90.00
_cell.angle_beta   90.00
_cell.angle_gamma   90.00
#
_symmetry.space_group_name_H-M   'P 1'
#
loop_
_entity.id
_entity.type
_entity.pdbx_description
1 polymer ?
#
loop_
_entity_poly.entity_id
_entity_poly.type
_entity_poly.pdbx_seq_one_letter_code
_entity_poly.pdbx_strand_id
1 'polypeptide(L)'
;TVERGELWILQTRVGKRTAQAAVRIAVDLADEELISREEAVLRVAPEQIEFFLHPQFSAAEKAKHKVLASGLNVSPGAATGVVAFDPDLAERWAKESGRDVLLVRPETKPDDVHGMLAARGILTSSGGRTSHAALVARQFGKPAVVGAQELHIDLGKRRMAVGQQTIHEGDWLSIDGTTGEVFVGQLETVVPDMEDEWLARLMTWADEFRRLGVRANADYPEDAIRARKYGAEGIGLCRTEHMFFEPERLPTVQRMITTRSPAERREAVDALLPYQREDFAGLFRAMDGLPVIIRLIDPPLHEFLPGFEELTRELADLQIRITNARTLNEVEDITGKLSETQSMLDRV
;
A
#
# COMPACT_ATOMS: atom_id res chain seq x y z
N THR A 1 -16.74 30.68 35.92
CA THR A 1 -16.33 31.63 36.95
C THR A 1 -17.15 31.43 38.21
N VAL A 2 -16.61 31.82 39.34
CA VAL A 2 -17.34 31.84 40.63
C VAL A 2 -17.45 33.29 41.08
N GLU A 3 -18.67 33.75 41.31
CA GLU A 3 -18.95 35.08 41.77
C GLU A 3 -19.92 35.02 42.97
N ARG A 4 -19.57 35.61 44.09
CA ARG A 4 -20.35 35.63 45.35
C ARG A 4 -20.74 34.22 45.83
N GLY A 5 -19.86 33.21 45.59
CA GLY A 5 -20.11 31.84 45.98
C GLY A 5 -20.94 31.01 45.00
N GLU A 6 -21.43 31.58 43.90
CA GLU A 6 -22.18 30.90 42.86
C GLU A 6 -21.31 30.61 41.65
N LEU A 7 -21.50 29.40 41.04
CA LEU A 7 -20.80 28.97 39.83
C LEU A 7 -21.55 29.46 38.59
N TRP A 8 -20.89 30.24 37.76
CA TRP A 8 -21.41 30.73 36.50
C TRP A 8 -20.68 30.05 35.33
N ILE A 9 -21.41 29.34 34.46
CA ILE A 9 -20.88 28.73 33.25
C ILE A 9 -20.94 29.81 32.15
N LEU A 10 -19.76 30.27 31.73
CA LEU A 10 -19.66 31.33 30.72
C LEU A 10 -19.61 30.77 29.31
N GLN A 11 -19.04 29.57 29.12
CA GLN A 11 -18.89 28.95 27.82
C GLN A 11 -18.68 27.45 27.97
N THR A 12 -19.25 26.68 27.04
CA THR A 12 -18.95 25.27 26.85
C THR A 12 -18.22 25.07 25.53
N ARG A 13 -17.25 24.16 25.49
CA ARG A 13 -16.52 23.77 24.27
C ARG A 13 -16.45 22.27 24.20
N VAL A 14 -16.53 21.72 22.98
CA VAL A 14 -16.29 20.29 22.74
C VAL A 14 -14.80 20.02 22.97
N GLY A 15 -14.50 19.08 23.86
CA GLY A 15 -13.12 18.63 24.10
C GLY A 15 -12.57 17.92 22.88
N LYS A 16 -11.39 18.32 22.40
CA LYS A 16 -10.67 17.56 21.39
C LYS A 16 -10.13 16.27 22.03
N ARG A 17 -10.39 15.14 21.42
CA ARG A 17 -10.00 13.81 21.90
C ARG A 17 -9.13 13.11 20.86
N THR A 18 -8.13 12.38 21.30
CA THR A 18 -7.42 11.42 20.43
C THR A 18 -8.35 10.25 20.09
N ALA A 19 -8.05 9.51 19.06
CA ALA A 19 -8.82 8.33 18.67
C ALA A 19 -8.93 7.30 19.82
N GLN A 20 -7.81 7.00 20.48
CA GLN A 20 -7.77 6.12 21.65
C GLN A 20 -8.65 6.62 22.79
N ALA A 21 -8.56 7.93 23.11
CA ALA A 21 -9.40 8.51 24.16
C ALA A 21 -10.90 8.48 23.78
N ALA A 22 -11.23 8.67 22.50
CA ALA A 22 -12.62 8.62 22.03
C ALA A 22 -13.21 7.21 22.20
N VAL A 23 -12.47 6.18 21.80
CA VAL A 23 -12.88 4.77 21.95
C VAL A 23 -13.05 4.42 23.41
N ARG A 24 -12.03 4.69 24.24
CA ARG A 24 -12.07 4.39 25.67
C ARG A 24 -13.22 5.09 26.40
N ILE A 25 -13.40 6.39 26.18
CA ILE A 25 -14.48 7.17 26.82
C ILE A 25 -15.85 6.62 26.39
N ALA A 26 -16.03 6.24 25.13
CA ALA A 26 -17.30 5.69 24.66
C ALA A 26 -17.61 4.37 25.36
N VAL A 27 -16.63 3.49 25.54
CA VAL A 27 -16.77 2.21 26.25
C VAL A 27 -17.02 2.44 27.73
N ASP A 28 -16.22 3.28 28.40
CA ASP A 28 -16.35 3.58 29.83
C ASP A 28 -17.75 4.16 30.14
N LEU A 29 -18.25 5.10 29.30
CA LEU A 29 -19.59 5.66 29.48
C LEU A 29 -20.72 4.62 29.33
N ALA A 30 -20.55 3.65 28.46
CA ALA A 30 -21.53 2.57 28.31
C ALA A 30 -21.45 1.57 29.49
N ASP A 31 -20.27 1.31 30.02
CA ASP A 31 -20.07 0.47 31.21
C ASP A 31 -20.63 1.12 32.47
N GLU A 32 -20.57 2.46 32.57
CA GLU A 32 -21.17 3.25 33.65
C GLU A 32 -22.69 3.44 33.46
N GLU A 33 -23.29 2.83 32.43
CA GLU A 33 -24.71 2.94 32.07
C GLU A 33 -25.19 4.39 31.80
N LEU A 34 -24.27 5.30 31.49
CA LEU A 34 -24.59 6.70 31.14
C LEU A 34 -25.11 6.86 29.71
N ILE A 35 -24.72 5.93 28.82
CA ILE A 35 -25.19 5.85 27.44
C ILE A 35 -25.45 4.39 27.06
N SER A 36 -26.22 4.14 26.01
CA SER A 36 -26.38 2.80 25.46
C SER A 36 -25.13 2.37 24.65
N ARG A 37 -24.94 1.06 24.46
CA ARG A 37 -23.89 0.52 23.58
C ARG A 37 -24.01 1.05 22.14
N GLU A 38 -25.24 1.15 21.62
CA GLU A 38 -25.53 1.71 20.31
C GLU A 38 -25.05 3.16 20.21
N GLU A 39 -25.36 3.98 21.23
CA GLU A 39 -24.88 5.36 21.30
C GLU A 39 -23.35 5.44 21.42
N ALA A 40 -22.72 4.54 22.16
CA ALA A 40 -21.26 4.47 22.26
C ALA A 40 -20.62 4.24 20.89
N VAL A 41 -21.16 3.31 20.08
CA VAL A 41 -20.69 3.05 18.70
C VAL A 41 -20.87 4.30 17.84
N LEU A 42 -22.00 4.98 17.92
CA LEU A 42 -22.29 6.19 17.13
C LEU A 42 -21.42 7.40 17.52
N ARG A 43 -20.86 7.43 18.74
CA ARG A 43 -19.98 8.53 19.21
C ARG A 43 -18.55 8.45 18.72
N VAL A 44 -18.13 7.31 18.18
CA VAL A 44 -16.79 7.11 17.61
C VAL A 44 -16.88 7.15 16.09
N ALA A 45 -16.24 8.15 15.49
CA ALA A 45 -16.23 8.31 14.04
C ALA A 45 -15.35 7.23 13.38
N PRO A 46 -15.71 6.71 12.19
CA PRO A 46 -14.91 5.71 11.47
C PRO A 46 -13.44 6.11 11.29
N GLU A 47 -13.16 7.39 11.04
CA GLU A 47 -11.81 7.93 10.86
C GLU A 47 -10.94 7.78 12.14
N GLN A 48 -11.59 7.69 13.32
CA GLN A 48 -10.89 7.42 14.57
C GLN A 48 -10.51 5.94 14.70
N ILE A 49 -11.26 5.04 14.07
CA ILE A 49 -10.89 3.61 14.00
C ILE A 49 -9.74 3.39 13.02
N GLU A 50 -9.70 4.11 11.90
CA GLU A 50 -8.58 4.05 10.95
C GLU A 50 -7.23 4.37 11.61
N PHE A 51 -7.22 5.18 12.67
CA PHE A 51 -6.03 5.47 13.46
C PHE A 51 -5.34 4.19 13.96
N PHE A 52 -6.09 3.16 14.34
CA PHE A 52 -5.55 1.91 14.87
C PHE A 52 -4.97 0.99 13.77
N LEU A 53 -5.23 1.28 12.50
CA LEU A 53 -4.77 0.48 11.36
C LEU A 53 -3.38 0.88 10.86
N HIS A 54 -2.88 2.06 11.27
CA HIS A 54 -1.66 2.63 10.73
C HIS A 54 -0.61 2.92 11.82
N PRO A 55 0.70 2.77 11.52
CA PRO A 55 1.75 3.24 12.42
C PRO A 55 1.58 4.73 12.75
N GLN A 56 1.92 5.13 13.96
CA GLN A 56 1.77 6.49 14.46
C GLN A 56 3.06 6.96 15.13
N PHE A 57 3.25 8.28 15.21
CA PHE A 57 4.23 8.85 16.14
C PHE A 57 3.53 9.19 17.46
N SER A 58 4.14 8.81 18.59
CA SER A 58 3.62 9.22 19.89
C SER A 58 3.74 10.75 20.07
N ALA A 59 2.85 11.34 20.87
CA ALA A 59 2.92 12.75 21.17
C ALA A 59 4.27 13.12 21.87
N ALA A 60 4.79 12.22 22.69
CA ALA A 60 6.09 12.39 23.36
C ALA A 60 7.25 12.38 22.35
N GLU A 61 7.16 11.56 21.30
CA GLU A 61 8.18 11.51 20.25
C GLU A 61 8.15 12.76 19.40
N LYS A 62 6.97 13.20 18.95
CA LYS A 62 6.80 14.45 18.21
C LYS A 62 7.32 15.66 18.98
N ALA A 63 7.10 15.73 20.30
CA ALA A 63 7.55 16.85 21.14
C ALA A 63 9.08 17.00 21.20
N LYS A 64 9.85 15.97 20.92
CA LYS A 64 11.32 16.01 20.85
C LYS A 64 11.85 16.61 19.55
N HIS A 65 11.02 16.69 18.51
CA HIS A 65 11.42 17.07 17.16
C HIS A 65 10.68 18.33 16.72
N LYS A 66 11.38 19.19 16.00
CA LYS A 66 10.76 20.39 15.40
C LYS A 66 10.12 20.01 14.08
N VAL A 67 8.90 20.48 13.84
CA VAL A 67 8.25 20.40 12.53
C VAL A 67 9.09 21.17 11.52
N LEU A 68 9.51 20.51 10.45
CA LEU A 68 10.26 21.08 9.35
C LEU A 68 9.36 21.82 8.37
N ALA A 69 8.27 21.17 7.98
CA ALA A 69 7.29 21.68 7.02
C ALA A 69 5.92 21.04 7.28
N SER A 70 4.89 21.61 6.67
CA SER A 70 3.55 21.06 6.71
C SER A 70 2.94 20.99 5.31
N GLY A 71 2.15 19.95 5.05
CA GLY A 71 1.41 19.75 3.81
C GLY A 71 0.00 19.23 4.06
N LEU A 72 -0.65 18.81 2.97
CA LEU A 72 -1.96 18.19 3.04
C LEU A 72 -1.84 16.74 3.48
N ASN A 73 -2.58 16.36 4.49
CA ASN A 73 -2.76 14.99 4.94
C ASN A 73 -3.68 14.24 3.96
N VAL A 74 -3.11 13.36 3.14
CA VAL A 74 -3.87 12.68 2.08
C VAL A 74 -4.00 11.17 2.27
N SER A 75 -3.08 10.57 2.99
CA SER A 75 -3.13 9.16 3.36
C SER A 75 -2.56 9.01 4.77
N PRO A 76 -3.32 8.42 5.72
CA PRO A 76 -2.97 8.41 7.13
C PRO A 76 -1.76 7.52 7.44
N GLY A 77 -1.20 7.70 8.63
CA GLY A 77 -0.08 6.93 9.15
C GLY A 77 1.23 7.69 9.25
N ALA A 78 2.16 7.13 10.01
CA ALA A 78 3.51 7.64 10.18
C ALA A 78 4.49 6.82 9.33
N ALA A 79 5.41 7.49 8.67
CA ALA A 79 6.50 6.84 7.96
C ALA A 79 7.82 7.54 8.23
N THR A 80 8.85 6.74 8.43
CA THR A 80 10.23 7.18 8.62
C THR A 80 11.11 6.47 7.61
N GLY A 81 12.06 7.17 7.02
CA GLY A 81 12.97 6.58 6.04
C GLY A 81 14.04 7.56 5.55
N VAL A 82 14.98 7.03 4.80
CA VAL A 82 15.97 7.85 4.10
C VAL A 82 15.36 8.48 2.85
N VAL A 83 15.68 9.74 2.62
CA VAL A 83 15.17 10.50 1.48
C VAL A 83 15.74 9.95 0.17
N ALA A 84 14.87 9.62 -0.77
CA ALA A 84 15.21 9.36 -2.16
C ALA A 84 14.42 10.33 -3.05
N PHE A 85 15.13 11.02 -3.96
CA PHE A 85 14.52 11.94 -4.92
C PHE A 85 14.24 11.28 -6.26
N ASP A 86 14.67 10.04 -6.43
CA ASP A 86 14.53 9.27 -7.66
C ASP A 86 13.76 7.97 -7.38
N PRO A 87 12.70 7.64 -8.16
CA PRO A 87 11.87 6.45 -7.91
C PRO A 87 12.62 5.14 -8.12
N ASP A 88 13.53 5.06 -9.11
CA ASP A 88 14.34 3.86 -9.35
C ASP A 88 15.32 3.63 -8.19
N LEU A 89 15.87 4.72 -7.65
CA LEU A 89 16.74 4.64 -6.48
C LEU A 89 15.96 4.22 -5.23
N ALA A 90 14.75 4.75 -5.04
CA ALA A 90 13.88 4.38 -3.92
C ALA A 90 13.57 2.88 -3.96
N GLU A 91 13.22 2.35 -5.12
CA GLU A 91 12.96 0.93 -5.31
C GLU A 91 14.20 0.08 -5.02
N ARG A 92 15.34 0.46 -5.60
CA ARG A 92 16.60 -0.25 -5.40
C ARG A 92 17.02 -0.29 -3.94
N TRP A 93 16.96 0.84 -3.23
CA TRP A 93 17.30 0.87 -1.81
C TRP A 93 16.36 0.05 -0.94
N ALA A 94 15.08 0.08 -1.23
CA ALA A 94 14.11 -0.71 -0.51
C ALA A 94 14.28 -2.22 -0.75
N LYS A 95 14.46 -2.63 -2.03
CA LYS A 95 14.53 -4.06 -2.41
C LYS A 95 15.91 -4.68 -2.16
N GLU A 96 17.00 -4.00 -2.55
CA GLU A 96 18.35 -4.58 -2.50
C GLU A 96 19.04 -4.37 -1.15
N SER A 97 18.80 -3.21 -0.50
CA SER A 97 19.45 -2.85 0.76
C SER A 97 18.55 -2.98 1.98
N GLY A 98 17.26 -3.29 1.80
CA GLY A 98 16.28 -3.40 2.89
C GLY A 98 16.08 -2.11 3.67
N ARG A 99 16.41 -0.94 3.08
CA ARG A 99 16.30 0.35 3.73
C ARG A 99 14.85 0.83 3.75
N ASP A 100 14.47 1.46 4.85
CA ASP A 100 13.24 2.25 4.88
C ASP A 100 13.47 3.54 4.10
N VAL A 101 12.66 3.79 3.07
CA VAL A 101 12.83 4.91 2.14
C VAL A 101 11.60 5.80 2.13
N LEU A 102 11.80 7.11 2.09
CA LEU A 102 10.76 8.09 1.76
C LEU A 102 11.01 8.63 0.35
N LEU A 103 10.03 8.47 -0.52
CA LEU A 103 10.09 9.07 -1.85
C LEU A 103 9.68 10.54 -1.77
N VAL A 104 10.61 11.43 -2.13
CA VAL A 104 10.41 12.89 -2.07
C VAL A 104 10.49 13.48 -3.46
N ARG A 105 9.39 14.05 -3.94
CA ARG A 105 9.30 14.60 -5.30
C ARG A 105 8.68 16.00 -5.29
N PRO A 106 8.93 16.85 -6.31
CA PRO A 106 8.07 18.03 -6.51
C PRO A 106 6.61 17.64 -6.74
N GLU A 107 6.40 16.66 -7.61
CA GLU A 107 5.13 15.96 -7.91
C GLU A 107 5.46 14.55 -8.41
N THR A 108 4.49 13.62 -8.34
CA THR A 108 4.67 12.27 -8.88
C THR A 108 3.96 12.11 -10.21
N LYS A 109 4.50 11.23 -11.05
CA LYS A 109 3.96 10.85 -12.36
C LYS A 109 3.61 9.35 -12.37
N PRO A 110 2.83 8.87 -13.35
CA PRO A 110 2.53 7.44 -13.48
C PRO A 110 3.79 6.55 -13.50
N ASP A 111 4.86 7.01 -14.12
CA ASP A 111 6.14 6.29 -14.19
C ASP A 111 6.85 6.15 -12.82
N ASP A 112 6.47 6.95 -11.82
CA ASP A 112 7.06 6.91 -10.47
C ASP A 112 6.43 5.83 -9.56
N VAL A 113 5.38 5.11 -10.01
CA VAL A 113 4.57 4.20 -9.17
C VAL A 113 5.41 3.10 -8.52
N HIS A 114 6.37 2.51 -9.22
CA HIS A 114 7.23 1.46 -8.66
C HIS A 114 8.03 1.95 -7.44
N GLY A 115 8.59 3.18 -7.51
CA GLY A 115 9.28 3.81 -6.38
C GLY A 115 8.33 4.18 -5.24
N MET A 116 7.10 4.62 -5.56
CA MET A 116 6.07 4.89 -4.56
C MET A 116 5.65 3.64 -3.80
N LEU A 117 5.53 2.51 -4.48
CA LEU A 117 5.18 1.23 -3.87
C LEU A 117 6.30 0.70 -2.96
N ALA A 118 7.55 0.84 -3.39
CA ALA A 118 8.71 0.41 -2.62
C ALA A 118 8.95 1.29 -1.39
N ALA A 119 8.61 2.57 -1.44
CA ALA A 119 8.81 3.51 -0.34
C ALA A 119 7.88 3.21 0.85
N ARG A 120 8.33 3.57 2.07
CA ARG A 120 7.52 3.56 3.30
C ARG A 120 6.50 4.68 3.33
N GLY A 121 6.80 5.80 2.67
CA GLY A 121 5.91 6.95 2.59
C GLY A 121 6.28 7.90 1.46
N ILE A 122 5.37 8.82 1.15
CA ILE A 122 5.46 9.71 0.00
C ILE A 122 5.33 11.16 0.45
N LEU A 123 6.25 12.01 0.00
CA LEU A 123 6.26 13.44 0.28
C LEU A 123 6.36 14.23 -1.02
N THR A 124 5.45 15.18 -1.25
CA THR A 124 5.55 16.09 -2.40
C THR A 124 5.44 17.55 -2.01
N SER A 125 6.20 18.43 -2.69
CA SER A 125 6.11 19.86 -2.48
C SER A 125 4.90 20.50 -3.15
N SER A 126 4.36 19.88 -4.20
CA SER A 126 3.15 20.32 -4.90
C SER A 126 2.11 19.21 -4.97
N GLY A 127 0.91 19.57 -5.39
CA GLY A 127 -0.22 18.65 -5.50
C GLY A 127 -1.28 18.86 -4.44
N GLY A 128 -2.47 18.36 -4.71
CA GLY A 128 -3.65 18.44 -3.84
C GLY A 128 -4.21 17.07 -3.47
N ARG A 129 -5.37 17.03 -2.82
CA ARG A 129 -6.05 15.79 -2.39
C ARG A 129 -6.43 14.84 -3.54
N THR A 130 -6.46 15.34 -4.77
CA THR A 130 -6.76 14.59 -6.00
C THR A 130 -5.54 14.43 -6.90
N SER A 131 -4.33 14.80 -6.43
CA SER A 131 -3.09 14.59 -7.18
C SER A 131 -2.77 13.10 -7.35
N HIS A 132 -1.96 12.78 -8.34
CA HIS A 132 -1.50 11.41 -8.57
C HIS A 132 -0.88 10.79 -7.31
N ALA A 133 0.00 11.52 -6.61
CA ALA A 133 0.58 11.07 -5.34
C ALA A 133 -0.48 10.70 -4.31
N ALA A 134 -1.52 11.52 -4.15
CA ALA A 134 -2.58 11.30 -3.18
C ALA A 134 -3.46 10.10 -3.53
N LEU A 135 -3.76 9.88 -4.81
CA LEU A 135 -4.58 8.75 -5.27
C LEU A 135 -3.84 7.44 -5.08
N VAL A 136 -2.60 7.35 -5.54
CA VAL A 136 -1.77 6.15 -5.42
C VAL A 136 -1.47 5.83 -3.95
N ALA A 137 -1.12 6.84 -3.14
CA ALA A 137 -0.86 6.62 -1.73
C ALA A 137 -2.06 6.01 -1.00
N ARG A 138 -3.27 6.51 -1.24
CA ARG A 138 -4.50 5.94 -0.66
C ARG A 138 -4.81 4.55 -1.16
N GLN A 139 -4.65 4.31 -2.47
CA GLN A 139 -4.88 2.99 -3.06
C GLN A 139 -4.01 1.90 -2.44
N PHE A 140 -2.76 2.23 -2.11
CA PHE A 140 -1.80 1.27 -1.57
C PHE A 140 -1.56 1.41 -0.06
N GLY A 141 -2.35 2.25 0.64
CA GLY A 141 -2.25 2.43 2.09
C GLY A 141 -0.90 3.01 2.55
N LYS A 142 -0.22 3.78 1.70
CA LYS A 142 1.07 4.39 2.04
C LYS A 142 0.87 5.74 2.71
N PRO A 143 1.49 6.01 3.87
CA PRO A 143 1.47 7.34 4.47
C PRO A 143 1.95 8.40 3.48
N ALA A 144 1.20 9.50 3.36
CA ALA A 144 1.56 10.53 2.39
C ALA A 144 1.20 11.94 2.84
N VAL A 145 2.15 12.85 2.60
CA VAL A 145 1.97 14.29 2.75
C VAL A 145 2.23 14.93 1.39
N VAL A 146 1.27 15.68 0.87
CA VAL A 146 1.39 16.35 -0.44
C VAL A 146 1.23 17.85 -0.31
N GLY A 147 1.78 18.59 -1.29
CA GLY A 147 1.61 20.05 -1.32
C GLY A 147 2.32 20.76 -0.16
N ALA A 148 3.43 20.23 0.34
CA ALA A 148 4.28 20.89 1.32
C ALA A 148 5.12 21.98 0.63
N GLN A 149 4.50 23.12 0.34
CA GLN A 149 5.06 24.20 -0.50
C GLN A 149 6.34 24.83 0.03
N GLU A 150 6.62 24.67 1.33
CA GLU A 150 7.85 25.12 1.96
C GLU A 150 9.09 24.34 1.49
N LEU A 151 8.90 23.16 0.90
CA LEU A 151 9.97 22.29 0.41
C LEU A 151 10.45 22.76 -0.97
N HIS A 152 11.65 23.27 -1.03
CA HIS A 152 12.33 23.63 -2.29
C HIS A 152 13.22 22.45 -2.73
N ILE A 153 12.70 21.62 -3.63
CA ILE A 153 13.36 20.38 -4.08
C ILE A 153 14.17 20.66 -5.35
N ASP A 154 15.49 20.39 -5.28
CA ASP A 154 16.45 20.48 -6.40
C ASP A 154 16.87 19.04 -6.77
N LEU A 155 16.19 18.44 -7.74
CA LEU A 155 16.47 17.08 -8.21
C LEU A 155 17.86 16.95 -8.82
N GLY A 156 18.37 18.00 -9.47
CA GLY A 156 19.69 17.97 -10.09
C GLY A 156 20.82 17.91 -9.06
N LYS A 157 20.64 18.54 -7.90
CA LYS A 157 21.58 18.51 -6.79
C LYS A 157 21.23 17.46 -5.74
N ARG A 158 20.18 16.67 -5.95
CA ARG A 158 19.71 15.64 -5.02
C ARG A 158 19.59 16.16 -3.59
N ARG A 159 18.87 17.28 -3.43
CA ARG A 159 18.65 17.92 -2.13
C ARG A 159 17.33 18.68 -2.11
N MET A 160 16.84 18.91 -0.91
CA MET A 160 15.74 19.86 -0.66
C MET A 160 16.13 20.86 0.42
N ALA A 161 15.50 22.01 0.42
CA ALA A 161 15.72 23.06 1.42
C ALA A 161 14.40 23.58 1.97
N VAL A 162 14.38 23.88 3.29
CA VAL A 162 13.31 24.59 3.98
C VAL A 162 13.94 25.68 4.83
N GLY A 163 13.73 26.92 4.46
CA GLY A 163 14.41 28.05 5.10
C GLY A 163 15.93 27.91 4.99
N GLN A 164 16.61 27.78 6.14
CA GLN A 164 18.08 27.60 6.19
C GLN A 164 18.51 26.12 6.27
N GLN A 165 17.57 25.20 6.43
CA GLN A 165 17.85 23.78 6.58
C GLN A 165 17.92 23.10 5.22
N THR A 166 18.96 22.33 4.97
CA THR A 166 19.14 21.52 3.76
C THR A 166 19.14 20.05 4.13
N ILE A 167 18.40 19.24 3.36
CA ILE A 167 18.29 17.79 3.48
C ILE A 167 18.84 17.20 2.17
N HIS A 168 19.76 16.28 2.29
CA HIS A 168 20.37 15.57 1.16
C HIS A 168 19.73 14.19 0.95
N GLU A 169 19.94 13.64 -0.22
CA GLU A 169 19.58 12.26 -0.50
C GLU A 169 20.31 11.32 0.48
N GLY A 170 19.57 10.41 1.08
CA GLY A 170 20.09 9.51 2.12
C GLY A 170 19.96 10.02 3.55
N ASP A 171 19.60 11.29 3.78
CA ASP A 171 19.29 11.80 5.12
C ASP A 171 17.97 11.23 5.62
N TRP A 172 17.84 11.07 6.94
CA TRP A 172 16.61 10.60 7.56
C TRP A 172 15.56 11.69 7.65
N LEU A 173 14.34 11.32 7.28
CA LEU A 173 13.14 12.15 7.37
C LEU A 173 11.98 11.32 7.89
N SER A 174 11.03 11.98 8.54
CA SER A 174 9.80 11.37 9.03
C SER A 174 8.60 12.19 8.60
N ILE A 175 7.52 11.53 8.20
CA ILE A 175 6.28 12.18 7.80
C ILE A 175 5.10 11.61 8.57
N ASP A 176 4.18 12.47 8.95
CA ASP A 176 2.89 12.10 9.54
C ASP A 176 1.77 12.40 8.54
N GLY A 177 1.34 11.37 7.82
CA GLY A 177 0.25 11.47 6.86
C GLY A 177 -1.12 11.75 7.50
N THR A 178 -1.26 11.57 8.82
CA THR A 178 -2.49 11.87 9.57
C THR A 178 -2.62 13.35 9.87
N THR A 179 -1.49 14.01 10.21
CA THR A 179 -1.49 15.46 10.55
C THR A 179 -0.96 16.33 9.42
N GLY A 180 -0.21 15.77 8.48
CA GLY A 180 0.44 16.51 7.40
C GLY A 180 1.80 17.09 7.79
N GLU A 181 2.36 16.70 8.92
CA GLU A 181 3.61 17.22 9.44
C GLU A 181 4.82 16.45 8.89
N VAL A 182 5.93 17.17 8.68
CA VAL A 182 7.21 16.64 8.24
C VAL A 182 8.27 16.96 9.28
N PHE A 183 9.09 15.98 9.66
CA PHE A 183 10.13 16.10 10.69
C PHE A 183 11.48 15.68 10.13
N VAL A 184 12.55 16.33 10.60
CA VAL A 184 13.92 15.89 10.31
C VAL A 184 14.34 14.80 11.28
N GLY A 185 15.00 13.78 10.73
CA GLY A 185 15.50 12.65 11.51
C GLY A 185 14.58 11.45 11.52
N GLN A 186 14.99 10.46 12.27
CA GLN A 186 14.31 9.20 12.44
C GLN A 186 13.46 9.23 13.71
N LEU A 187 12.14 9.39 13.55
CA LEU A 187 11.18 9.28 14.64
C LEU A 187 10.74 7.82 14.79
N GLU A 188 10.63 7.38 16.04
CA GLU A 188 10.12 6.05 16.34
C GLU A 188 8.61 5.96 16.10
N THR A 189 8.22 4.98 15.29
CA THR A 189 6.81 4.67 15.04
C THR A 189 6.28 3.68 16.06
N VAL A 190 5.08 3.92 16.55
CA VAL A 190 4.31 2.96 17.34
C VAL A 190 3.20 2.41 16.44
N VAL A 191 3.15 1.09 16.32
CA VAL A 191 2.00 0.43 15.68
C VAL A 191 0.92 0.31 16.74
N PRO A 192 -0.25 0.94 16.55
CA PRO A 192 -1.35 0.81 17.49
C PRO A 192 -1.77 -0.67 17.60
N ASP A 193 -2.13 -1.07 18.79
CA ASP A 193 -2.56 -2.44 19.05
C ASP A 193 -4.02 -2.60 18.62
N MET A 194 -4.27 -3.40 17.58
CA MET A 194 -5.62 -3.80 17.18
C MET A 194 -6.28 -4.76 18.18
N GLU A 195 -5.49 -5.33 19.11
CA GLU A 195 -5.97 -6.17 20.20
C GLU A 195 -6.25 -5.32 21.46
N ASP A 196 -6.25 -3.97 21.34
CA ASP A 196 -6.68 -3.05 22.41
C ASP A 196 -8.07 -3.43 22.93
N GLU A 197 -8.18 -3.62 24.23
CA GLU A 197 -9.40 -4.14 24.90
C GLU A 197 -10.63 -3.27 24.61
N TRP A 198 -10.49 -1.94 24.66
CA TRP A 198 -11.60 -1.02 24.42
C TRP A 198 -12.03 -1.03 22.96
N LEU A 199 -11.07 -1.07 22.03
CA LEU A 199 -11.38 -1.18 20.60
C LEU A 199 -12.09 -2.50 20.30
N ALA A 200 -11.59 -3.63 20.82
CA ALA A 200 -12.20 -4.94 20.61
C ALA A 200 -13.65 -4.99 21.15
N ARG A 201 -13.92 -4.39 22.31
CA ARG A 201 -15.27 -4.28 22.88
C ARG A 201 -16.19 -3.41 22.02
N LEU A 202 -15.70 -2.23 21.60
CA LEU A 202 -16.48 -1.35 20.72
C LEU A 202 -16.82 -2.04 19.40
N MET A 203 -15.86 -2.76 18.80
CA MET A 203 -16.08 -3.51 17.55
C MET A 203 -17.07 -4.65 17.75
N THR A 204 -17.03 -5.35 18.88
CA THR A 204 -18.03 -6.37 19.23
C THR A 204 -19.44 -5.78 19.28
N TRP A 205 -19.62 -4.60 19.91
CA TRP A 205 -20.90 -3.93 19.91
C TRP A 205 -21.35 -3.47 18.51
N ALA A 206 -20.40 -2.95 17.70
CA ALA A 206 -20.70 -2.59 16.33
C ALA A 206 -21.21 -3.80 15.51
N ASP A 207 -20.65 -4.99 15.74
CA ASP A 207 -21.08 -6.23 15.12
C ASP A 207 -22.47 -6.69 15.57
N GLU A 208 -22.89 -6.37 16.82
CA GLU A 208 -24.26 -6.64 17.30
C GLU A 208 -25.31 -5.79 16.55
N PHE A 209 -24.99 -4.56 16.16
CA PHE A 209 -25.94 -3.62 15.53
C PHE A 209 -25.88 -3.60 14.01
N ARG A 210 -24.78 -3.98 13.40
CA ARG A 210 -24.67 -3.98 11.92
C ARG A 210 -25.62 -5.00 11.28
N ARG A 211 -26.14 -4.65 10.11
CA ARG A 211 -27.04 -5.49 9.33
C ARG A 211 -26.39 -6.13 8.11
N LEU A 212 -25.29 -5.54 7.64
CA LEU A 212 -24.56 -6.00 6.47
C LEU A 212 -23.31 -6.78 6.90
N GLY A 213 -23.09 -7.92 6.25
CA GLY A 213 -21.84 -8.66 6.36
C GLY A 213 -20.73 -7.98 5.58
N VAL A 214 -19.51 -8.00 6.11
CA VAL A 214 -18.31 -7.44 5.46
C VAL A 214 -17.49 -8.57 4.87
N ARG A 215 -17.25 -8.51 3.56
CA ARG A 215 -16.40 -9.45 2.85
C ARG A 215 -15.18 -8.73 2.27
N ALA A 216 -14.01 -9.35 2.42
CA ALA A 216 -12.76 -8.79 1.91
C ALA A 216 -12.49 -9.25 0.48
N ASN A 217 -11.60 -8.55 -0.21
CA ASN A 217 -10.92 -9.07 -1.40
C ASN A 217 -9.65 -9.81 -0.93
N ALA A 218 -9.45 -11.02 -1.40
CA ALA A 218 -8.24 -11.79 -1.15
C ALA A 218 -8.02 -12.76 -2.29
N ASP A 219 -6.81 -12.76 -2.82
CA ASP A 219 -6.42 -13.57 -3.98
C ASP A 219 -5.44 -14.69 -3.54
N TYR A 220 -4.81 -14.55 -2.36
CA TYR A 220 -3.88 -15.52 -1.78
C TYR A 220 -4.33 -15.96 -0.38
N PRO A 221 -3.92 -17.16 0.08
CA PRO A 221 -4.26 -17.67 1.41
C PRO A 221 -3.87 -16.72 2.56
N GLU A 222 -2.72 -16.07 2.47
CA GLU A 222 -2.20 -15.14 3.47
C GLU A 222 -3.09 -13.91 3.62
N ASP A 223 -3.62 -13.39 2.51
CA ASP A 223 -4.56 -12.28 2.52
C ASP A 223 -5.90 -12.69 3.14
N ALA A 224 -6.36 -13.91 2.87
CA ALA A 224 -7.57 -14.46 3.46
C ALA A 224 -7.42 -14.65 4.98
N ILE A 225 -6.28 -15.17 5.45
CA ILE A 225 -5.98 -15.28 6.89
C ILE A 225 -6.00 -13.90 7.55
N ARG A 226 -5.36 -12.91 6.93
CA ARG A 226 -5.33 -11.53 7.41
C ARG A 226 -6.73 -10.92 7.45
N ALA A 227 -7.50 -11.09 6.37
CA ALA A 227 -8.88 -10.60 6.29
C ALA A 227 -9.75 -11.19 7.40
N ARG A 228 -9.65 -12.52 7.65
CA ARG A 228 -10.37 -13.19 8.73
C ARG A 228 -9.96 -12.67 10.10
N LYS A 229 -8.66 -12.43 10.33
CA LYS A 229 -8.16 -11.83 11.58
C LYS A 229 -8.78 -10.46 11.85
N TYR A 230 -9.04 -9.68 10.80
CA TYR A 230 -9.71 -8.37 10.88
C TYR A 230 -11.24 -8.44 10.86
N GLY A 231 -11.82 -9.64 11.00
CA GLY A 231 -13.27 -9.81 11.16
C GLY A 231 -14.03 -9.90 9.84
N ALA A 232 -13.38 -10.15 8.70
CA ALA A 232 -14.09 -10.41 7.46
C ALA A 232 -14.90 -11.70 7.52
N GLU A 233 -16.16 -11.64 7.07
CA GLU A 233 -17.14 -12.75 7.09
C GLU A 233 -17.13 -13.53 5.76
N GLY A 234 -16.08 -13.46 5.02
CA GLY A 234 -15.85 -14.16 3.77
C GLY A 234 -15.01 -13.39 2.79
N ILE A 235 -14.77 -14.00 1.63
CA ILE A 235 -14.14 -13.35 0.49
C ILE A 235 -15.22 -12.93 -0.50
N GLY A 236 -15.32 -11.64 -0.75
CA GLY A 236 -16.25 -11.04 -1.70
C GLY A 236 -15.77 -11.08 -3.14
N LEU A 237 -14.46 -11.14 -3.33
CA LEU A 237 -13.83 -11.33 -4.63
C LEU A 237 -12.44 -11.94 -4.47
N CYS A 238 -12.23 -13.10 -5.11
CA CYS A 238 -10.94 -13.68 -5.41
C CYS A 238 -10.72 -13.60 -6.92
N ARG A 239 -9.66 -12.90 -7.33
CA ARG A 239 -9.27 -12.73 -8.73
C ARG A 239 -8.29 -13.83 -9.10
N THR A 240 -8.76 -14.82 -9.85
CA THR A 240 -7.92 -15.97 -10.21
C THR A 240 -6.74 -15.60 -11.11
N GLU A 241 -6.85 -14.52 -11.87
CA GLU A 241 -5.77 -14.00 -12.71
C GLU A 241 -4.54 -13.56 -11.88
N HIS A 242 -4.72 -13.03 -10.66
CA HIS A 242 -3.61 -12.62 -9.81
C HIS A 242 -2.74 -13.80 -9.37
N MET A 243 -3.32 -14.98 -9.21
CA MET A 243 -2.57 -16.20 -8.88
C MET A 243 -1.55 -16.60 -9.96
N PHE A 244 -1.67 -16.07 -11.17
CA PHE A 244 -0.85 -16.41 -12.32
C PHE A 244 0.32 -15.43 -12.58
N PHE A 245 0.41 -14.32 -11.83
CA PHE A 245 1.52 -13.36 -11.98
C PHE A 245 2.83 -13.84 -11.32
N GLU A 246 2.80 -14.93 -10.57
CA GLU A 246 4.00 -15.50 -9.98
C GLU A 246 5.03 -15.85 -11.08
N PRO A 247 6.33 -15.51 -10.89
CA PRO A 247 7.36 -15.68 -11.90
C PRO A 247 7.48 -17.11 -12.44
N GLU A 248 7.18 -18.11 -11.62
CA GLU A 248 7.22 -19.52 -11.99
C GLU A 248 6.04 -19.95 -12.87
N ARG A 249 4.92 -19.25 -12.77
CA ARG A 249 3.65 -19.59 -13.45
C ARG A 249 3.47 -18.80 -14.73
N LEU A 250 3.94 -17.54 -14.75
CA LEU A 250 3.72 -16.59 -15.84
C LEU A 250 4.12 -17.14 -17.23
N PRO A 251 5.28 -17.80 -17.42
CA PRO A 251 5.62 -18.35 -18.74
C PRO A 251 4.63 -19.40 -19.25
N THR A 252 4.07 -20.22 -18.34
CA THR A 252 3.06 -21.23 -18.71
C THR A 252 1.74 -20.58 -19.08
N VAL A 253 1.35 -19.49 -18.39
CA VAL A 253 0.16 -18.70 -18.72
C VAL A 253 0.33 -18.02 -20.09
N GLN A 254 1.47 -17.40 -20.36
CA GLN A 254 1.80 -16.82 -21.66
C GLN A 254 1.70 -17.86 -22.77
N ARG A 255 2.25 -19.07 -22.58
CA ARG A 255 2.12 -20.18 -23.53
C ARG A 255 0.66 -20.58 -23.73
N MET A 256 -0.12 -20.69 -22.65
CA MET A 256 -1.56 -21.00 -22.73
C MET A 256 -2.33 -19.98 -23.58
N ILE A 257 -2.01 -18.71 -23.42
CA ILE A 257 -2.67 -17.59 -24.15
C ILE A 257 -2.26 -17.57 -25.61
N THR A 258 -0.96 -17.66 -25.88
CA THR A 258 -0.39 -17.41 -27.23
C THR A 258 -0.43 -18.61 -28.16
N THR A 259 -0.56 -19.86 -27.63
CA THR A 259 -0.58 -21.06 -28.51
C THR A 259 -1.83 -21.14 -29.37
N ARG A 260 -1.64 -21.55 -30.64
CA ARG A 260 -2.73 -21.87 -31.59
C ARG A 260 -3.12 -23.35 -31.54
N SER A 261 -2.31 -24.20 -30.90
CA SER A 261 -2.54 -25.63 -30.78
C SER A 261 -3.46 -25.95 -29.61
N PRO A 262 -4.63 -26.58 -29.81
CA PRO A 262 -5.47 -27.03 -28.69
C PRO A 262 -4.77 -28.04 -27.75
N ALA A 263 -3.87 -28.87 -28.27
CA ALA A 263 -3.11 -29.80 -27.47
C ALA A 263 -2.12 -29.14 -26.55
N GLU A 264 -1.30 -28.20 -27.08
CA GLU A 264 -0.37 -27.39 -26.26
C GLU A 264 -1.07 -26.55 -25.22
N ARG A 265 -2.23 -25.97 -25.58
CA ARG A 265 -3.05 -25.21 -24.62
C ARG A 265 -3.51 -26.10 -23.47
N ARG A 266 -3.93 -27.33 -23.78
CA ARG A 266 -4.35 -28.30 -22.76
C ARG A 266 -3.20 -28.66 -21.84
N GLU A 267 -2.00 -28.91 -22.37
CA GLU A 267 -0.80 -29.17 -21.58
C GLU A 267 -0.49 -27.99 -20.63
N ALA A 268 -0.58 -26.75 -21.12
CA ALA A 268 -0.33 -25.57 -20.30
C ALA A 268 -1.38 -25.43 -19.19
N VAL A 269 -2.66 -25.66 -19.48
CA VAL A 269 -3.74 -25.65 -18.48
C VAL A 269 -3.51 -26.75 -17.43
N ASP A 270 -3.19 -27.96 -17.86
CA ASP A 270 -2.94 -29.09 -16.96
C ASP A 270 -1.71 -28.84 -16.07
N ALA A 271 -0.69 -28.14 -16.57
CA ALA A 271 0.47 -27.71 -15.78
C ALA A 271 0.15 -26.64 -14.73
N LEU A 272 -0.85 -25.79 -14.96
CA LEU A 272 -1.29 -24.75 -14.00
C LEU A 272 -2.22 -25.32 -12.92
N LEU A 273 -2.91 -26.42 -13.18
CA LEU A 273 -3.91 -27.00 -12.29
C LEU A 273 -3.41 -27.29 -10.87
N PRO A 274 -2.19 -27.86 -10.64
CA PRO A 274 -1.69 -28.10 -9.29
C PRO A 274 -1.54 -26.83 -8.45
N TYR A 275 -1.01 -25.76 -9.05
CA TYR A 275 -0.84 -24.46 -8.39
C TYR A 275 -2.18 -23.87 -7.97
N GLN A 276 -3.13 -23.79 -8.89
CA GLN A 276 -4.45 -23.24 -8.63
C GLN A 276 -5.22 -24.06 -7.59
N ARG A 277 -5.06 -25.39 -7.61
CA ARG A 277 -5.65 -26.27 -6.61
C ARG A 277 -5.09 -26.02 -5.21
N GLU A 278 -3.79 -25.78 -5.10
CA GLU A 278 -3.14 -25.45 -3.82
C GLU A 278 -3.59 -24.10 -3.28
N ASP A 279 -3.62 -23.07 -4.12
CA ASP A 279 -4.08 -21.74 -3.77
C ASP A 279 -5.53 -21.75 -3.26
N PHE A 280 -6.44 -22.41 -3.99
CA PHE A 280 -7.82 -22.53 -3.55
C PHE A 280 -7.97 -23.37 -2.28
N ALA A 281 -7.22 -24.45 -2.14
CA ALA A 281 -7.25 -25.24 -0.92
C ALA A 281 -6.76 -24.40 0.29
N GLY A 282 -5.78 -23.52 0.09
CA GLY A 282 -5.31 -22.56 1.09
C GLY A 282 -6.37 -21.54 1.45
N LEU A 283 -7.01 -20.91 0.44
CA LEU A 283 -8.11 -19.97 0.63
C LEU A 283 -9.29 -20.59 1.39
N PHE A 284 -9.71 -21.79 1.01
CA PHE A 284 -10.83 -22.47 1.68
C PHE A 284 -10.50 -22.87 3.10
N ARG A 285 -9.26 -23.30 3.39
CA ARG A 285 -8.83 -23.55 4.76
C ARG A 285 -8.81 -22.29 5.61
N ALA A 286 -8.32 -21.18 5.06
CA ALA A 286 -8.32 -19.88 5.75
C ALA A 286 -9.74 -19.39 6.05
N MET A 287 -10.68 -19.65 5.15
CA MET A 287 -12.08 -19.21 5.24
C MET A 287 -13.06 -20.35 5.62
N ASP A 288 -12.58 -21.38 6.30
CA ASP A 288 -13.44 -22.50 6.68
C ASP A 288 -14.70 -22.01 7.42
N GLY A 289 -15.88 -22.45 6.91
CA GLY A 289 -17.20 -22.02 7.37
C GLY A 289 -17.69 -20.66 6.82
N LEU A 290 -16.88 -19.94 6.03
CA LEU A 290 -17.21 -18.64 5.47
C LEU A 290 -17.28 -18.70 3.93
N PRO A 291 -18.12 -17.86 3.28
CA PRO A 291 -18.26 -17.87 1.82
C PRO A 291 -17.05 -17.27 1.12
N VAL A 292 -16.68 -17.88 -0.01
CA VAL A 292 -15.63 -17.39 -0.91
C VAL A 292 -16.21 -17.25 -2.31
N ILE A 293 -16.19 -16.03 -2.86
CA ILE A 293 -16.62 -15.76 -4.23
C ILE A 293 -15.39 -15.69 -5.12
N ILE A 294 -15.33 -16.58 -6.10
CA ILE A 294 -14.22 -16.71 -7.03
C ILE A 294 -14.66 -16.16 -8.39
N ARG A 295 -13.91 -15.19 -8.91
CA ARG A 295 -14.05 -14.77 -10.31
C ARG A 295 -13.34 -15.79 -11.20
N LEU A 296 -14.04 -16.33 -12.18
CA LEU A 296 -13.40 -17.11 -13.22
C LEU A 296 -12.42 -16.23 -14.01
N ILE A 297 -11.43 -16.84 -14.63
CA ILE A 297 -10.35 -16.14 -15.34
C ILE A 297 -10.93 -15.09 -16.31
N ASP A 298 -10.54 -13.86 -16.10
CA ASP A 298 -10.80 -12.73 -16.98
C ASP A 298 -9.47 -12.01 -17.21
N PRO A 299 -8.54 -12.60 -17.99
CA PRO A 299 -7.21 -12.05 -18.14
C PRO A 299 -7.25 -10.83 -19.05
N PRO A 300 -6.87 -9.65 -18.54
CA PRO A 300 -6.46 -8.57 -19.41
C PRO A 300 -5.17 -8.99 -20.11
N LEU A 301 -5.25 -9.34 -21.38
CA LEU A 301 -4.12 -9.94 -22.13
C LEU A 301 -2.86 -9.09 -22.06
N HIS A 302 -3.01 -7.76 -22.02
CA HIS A 302 -1.92 -6.80 -21.92
C HIS A 302 -1.18 -6.82 -20.57
N GLU A 303 -1.74 -7.44 -19.53
CA GLU A 303 -1.05 -7.61 -18.24
C GLU A 303 -0.18 -8.88 -18.22
N PHE A 304 -0.55 -9.89 -19.02
CA PHE A 304 0.17 -11.17 -19.09
C PHE A 304 1.21 -11.22 -20.19
N LEU A 305 1.02 -10.44 -21.25
CA LEU A 305 1.90 -10.46 -22.42
C LEU A 305 2.81 -9.24 -22.41
N PRO A 306 4.10 -9.42 -22.77
CA PRO A 306 4.98 -8.28 -22.95
C PRO A 306 4.45 -7.37 -24.06
N GLY A 307 4.66 -6.05 -23.90
CA GLY A 307 4.21 -5.07 -24.86
C GLY A 307 4.91 -5.20 -26.20
N PHE A 308 4.20 -4.86 -27.31
CA PHE A 308 4.78 -4.88 -28.66
C PHE A 308 6.08 -4.06 -28.77
N GLU A 309 6.12 -2.89 -28.13
CA GLU A 309 7.33 -2.04 -28.11
C GLU A 309 8.49 -2.68 -27.35
N GLU A 310 8.20 -3.38 -26.27
CA GLU A 310 9.19 -4.09 -25.46
C GLU A 310 9.81 -5.25 -26.24
N LEU A 311 8.97 -6.10 -26.85
CA LEU A 311 9.42 -7.20 -27.70
C LEU A 311 10.23 -6.71 -28.90
N THR A 312 9.83 -5.58 -29.50
CA THR A 312 10.55 -5.00 -30.63
C THR A 312 11.93 -4.50 -30.21
N ARG A 313 12.04 -3.90 -29.03
CA ARG A 313 13.31 -3.43 -28.45
C ARG A 313 14.20 -4.60 -28.10
N GLU A 314 13.66 -5.63 -27.49
CA GLU A 314 14.40 -6.85 -27.15
C GLU A 314 14.95 -7.56 -28.40
N LEU A 315 14.15 -7.65 -29.47
CA LEU A 315 14.62 -8.18 -30.75
C LEU A 315 15.79 -7.38 -31.33
N ALA A 316 15.69 -6.05 -31.28
CA ALA A 316 16.79 -5.20 -31.75
C ALA A 316 18.07 -5.40 -30.93
N ASP A 317 17.96 -5.48 -29.62
CA ASP A 317 19.07 -5.76 -28.72
C ASP A 317 19.69 -7.14 -28.97
N LEU A 318 18.89 -8.18 -29.13
CA LEU A 318 19.37 -9.53 -29.47
C LEU A 318 20.06 -9.56 -30.82
N GLN A 319 19.58 -8.83 -31.84
CA GLN A 319 20.22 -8.69 -33.13
C GLN A 319 21.60 -8.00 -33.04
N ILE A 320 21.74 -7.00 -32.18
CA ILE A 320 23.03 -6.36 -31.93
C ILE A 320 23.97 -7.33 -31.19
N ARG A 321 23.48 -8.05 -30.20
CA ARG A 321 24.27 -9.00 -29.42
C ARG A 321 24.79 -10.17 -30.25
N ILE A 322 23.99 -10.71 -31.19
CA ILE A 322 24.45 -11.81 -32.04
C ILE A 322 25.59 -11.41 -32.96
N THR A 323 25.64 -10.12 -33.41
CA THR A 323 26.76 -9.62 -34.23
C THR A 323 28.04 -9.45 -33.44
N ASN A 324 27.94 -9.35 -32.09
CA ASN A 324 29.07 -9.18 -31.19
C ASN A 324 29.44 -10.50 -30.44
N ALA A 325 28.72 -11.60 -30.67
CA ALA A 325 28.98 -12.89 -30.03
C ALA A 325 30.36 -13.43 -30.44
N ARG A 326 31.07 -13.99 -29.47
CA ARG A 326 32.46 -14.45 -29.64
C ARG A 326 32.61 -15.97 -29.56
N THR A 327 31.57 -16.67 -29.05
CA THR A 327 31.60 -18.12 -28.89
C THR A 327 30.40 -18.77 -29.55
N LEU A 328 30.49 -20.02 -29.95
CA LEU A 328 29.41 -20.77 -30.57
C LEU A 328 28.20 -20.93 -29.61
N ASN A 329 28.47 -21.17 -28.34
CA ASN A 329 27.43 -21.29 -27.32
C ASN A 329 26.64 -19.96 -27.14
N GLU A 330 27.31 -18.82 -27.20
CA GLU A 330 26.64 -17.51 -27.17
C GLU A 330 25.74 -17.31 -28.40
N VAL A 331 26.19 -17.72 -29.58
CA VAL A 331 25.41 -17.64 -30.83
C VAL A 331 24.16 -18.53 -30.74
N GLU A 332 24.30 -19.76 -30.25
CA GLU A 332 23.19 -20.68 -30.08
C GLU A 332 22.16 -20.16 -29.09
N ASP A 333 22.57 -19.65 -27.90
CA ASP A 333 21.68 -19.08 -26.89
C ASP A 333 20.92 -17.84 -27.43
N ILE A 334 21.66 -16.92 -28.08
CA ILE A 334 21.04 -15.72 -28.64
C ILE A 334 20.08 -16.05 -29.79
N THR A 335 20.43 -17.04 -30.63
CA THR A 335 19.55 -17.47 -31.74
C THR A 335 18.27 -18.11 -31.22
N GLY A 336 18.36 -18.91 -30.15
CA GLY A 336 17.19 -19.46 -29.46
C GLY A 336 16.27 -18.34 -28.96
N LYS A 337 16.80 -17.38 -28.24
CA LYS A 337 16.05 -16.21 -27.74
C LYS A 337 15.46 -15.36 -28.85
N LEU A 338 16.20 -15.11 -29.93
CA LEU A 338 15.68 -14.39 -31.12
C LEU A 338 14.45 -15.10 -31.70
N SER A 339 14.51 -16.42 -31.85
CA SER A 339 13.39 -17.22 -32.37
C SER A 339 12.17 -17.18 -31.44
N GLU A 340 12.39 -17.25 -30.14
CA GLU A 340 11.34 -17.18 -29.13
C GLU A 340 10.67 -15.79 -29.10
N THR A 341 11.48 -14.70 -29.03
CA THR A 341 10.99 -13.32 -29.00
C THR A 341 10.27 -12.96 -30.30
N GLN A 342 10.79 -13.37 -31.46
CA GLN A 342 10.12 -13.18 -32.75
C GLN A 342 8.78 -13.94 -32.81
N SER A 343 8.76 -15.19 -32.34
CA SER A 343 7.53 -15.98 -32.28
C SER A 343 6.49 -15.38 -31.34
N MET A 344 6.94 -14.75 -30.23
CA MET A 344 6.08 -14.03 -29.31
C MET A 344 5.51 -12.78 -29.99
N LEU A 345 6.36 -11.99 -30.65
CA LEU A 345 5.94 -10.77 -31.36
C LEU A 345 4.91 -11.08 -32.47
N ASP A 346 5.04 -12.18 -33.17
CA ASP A 346 4.10 -12.61 -34.21
C ASP A 346 2.73 -13.07 -33.66
N ARG A 347 2.64 -13.27 -32.34
CA ARG A 347 1.45 -13.76 -31.61
C ARG A 347 0.74 -12.68 -30.79
N VAL A 348 1.45 -11.60 -30.43
CA VAL A 348 0.93 -10.43 -29.74
C VAL A 348 0.43 -9.38 -30.72
#